data_adeb2a7fe2b555f0615146f60a5db731
#
_entry.id   adeb2a7fe2b555f0615146f60a5db731
#
_cell.length_a   1.000
_cell.length_b   1.000
_cell.length_c   1.000
_cell.angle_alpha   90.00
_cell.angle_beta   90.00
_cell.angle_gamma   90.00
#
_symmetry.space_group_name_H-M   'P 1'
#
loop_
_entity.id
_entity.type
_entity.pdbx_description
1 polymer ?
#
loop_
_entity_poly.entity_id
_entity_poly.type
_entity_poly.pdbx_seq_one_letter_code
_entity_poly.pdbx_strand_id
1 'polypeptide(L)'
;IAGDRVYLQGHGYAPSFTVKWPDGETRTGEIQWQPTDMTNFLSAGAMRFDPPAGMYPDLQERRKNQLAIQGMYAPTAVFTGENNNVLSASRFPTQDDEAVAIDVFRGDAGLDTGVGQSIFTLDTSLIHQGLLSKIDRVNLPKGEKTTLNDGTEITFNGAKPFVNLQVSHDPTQGYLLGITLIMLAGLVGSVSIKRRRMWVRVTPQDDGTALVETAGLARTDRAGWGREFNKYARAILQEPDDDDEYDDDED
;
A
#
# COMPACT_ATOMS: atom_id res chain seq x y z
N ILE A 1 11.68 3.19 13.70
CA ILE A 1 12.11 2.53 14.93
C ILE A 1 13.06 1.42 14.52
N ALA A 2 14.30 1.43 15.00
CA ALA A 2 15.33 0.41 14.72
C ALA A 2 15.61 0.11 13.22
N GLY A 3 15.43 1.08 12.32
CA GLY A 3 15.61 0.92 10.87
C GLY A 3 14.32 0.62 10.10
N ASP A 4 13.22 0.38 10.78
CA ASP A 4 11.92 0.17 10.14
C ASP A 4 11.29 1.50 9.76
N ARG A 5 10.59 1.50 8.64
CA ARG A 5 9.77 2.62 8.17
C ARG A 5 8.33 2.38 8.56
N VAL A 6 7.71 3.38 9.19
CA VAL A 6 6.30 3.34 9.58
C VAL A 6 5.54 4.39 8.76
N TYR A 7 4.52 3.94 8.06
CA TYR A 7 3.67 4.78 7.23
C TYR A 7 2.24 4.76 7.76
N LEU A 8 1.61 5.93 7.85
CA LEU A 8 0.17 6.03 8.07
C LEU A 8 -0.54 5.62 6.78
N GLN A 9 -1.24 4.48 6.79
CA GLN A 9 -1.95 3.95 5.63
C GLN A 9 -3.39 4.44 5.55
N GLY A 10 -4.01 4.67 6.70
CA GLY A 10 -5.38 5.15 6.80
C GLY A 10 -5.82 5.36 8.23
N HIS A 11 -6.97 5.97 8.40
CA HIS A 11 -7.62 6.15 9.68
C HIS A 11 -9.14 6.09 9.52
N GLY A 12 -9.87 5.98 10.60
CA GLY A 12 -11.32 5.92 10.59
C GLY A 12 -11.89 5.72 11.99
N TYR A 13 -13.12 5.23 12.05
CA TYR A 13 -13.83 5.03 13.28
C TYR A 13 -14.23 3.58 13.49
N ALA A 14 -14.14 3.13 14.73
CA ALA A 14 -14.55 1.81 15.21
C ALA A 14 -15.76 1.97 16.13
N PRO A 15 -16.98 1.80 15.61
CA PRO A 15 -18.18 1.82 16.43
C PRO A 15 -18.14 0.73 17.49
N SER A 16 -18.62 1.07 18.69
CA SER A 16 -18.68 0.20 19.86
C SER A 16 -20.13 -0.08 20.20
N PHE A 17 -20.48 -1.35 20.34
CA PHE A 17 -21.80 -1.79 20.73
C PHE A 17 -21.74 -2.67 21.98
N THR A 18 -22.71 -2.48 22.86
CA THR A 18 -22.96 -3.38 23.98
C THR A 18 -24.27 -4.13 23.73
N VAL A 19 -24.17 -5.45 23.70
CA VAL A 19 -25.31 -6.35 23.61
C VAL A 19 -25.55 -6.95 25.00
N LYS A 20 -26.76 -6.79 25.50
CA LYS A 20 -27.22 -7.42 26.73
C LYS A 20 -28.27 -8.46 26.37
N TRP A 21 -27.99 -9.71 26.74
CA TRP A 21 -28.87 -10.85 26.52
C TRP A 21 -29.99 -10.92 27.55
N PRO A 22 -31.06 -11.70 27.27
CA PRO A 22 -32.21 -11.84 28.21
C PRO A 22 -31.82 -12.39 29.59
N ASP A 23 -30.71 -13.15 29.70
CA ASP A 23 -30.18 -13.64 30.96
C ASP A 23 -29.46 -12.55 31.79
N GLY A 24 -29.32 -11.36 31.23
CA GLY A 24 -28.65 -10.23 31.86
C GLY A 24 -27.16 -10.12 31.57
N GLU A 25 -26.54 -11.12 30.93
CA GLU A 25 -25.14 -11.03 30.54
C GLU A 25 -24.94 -10.01 29.42
N THR A 26 -23.79 -9.33 29.46
CA THR A 26 -23.46 -8.28 28.50
C THR A 26 -22.15 -8.59 27.79
N ARG A 27 -22.10 -8.23 26.50
CA ARG A 27 -20.86 -8.25 25.73
C ARG A 27 -20.71 -6.94 24.98
N THR A 28 -19.53 -6.32 25.13
CA THR A 28 -19.18 -5.13 24.36
C THR A 28 -18.18 -5.52 23.30
N GLY A 29 -18.42 -5.13 22.08
CA GLY A 29 -17.54 -5.29 20.95
C GLY A 29 -17.27 -3.95 20.27
N GLU A 30 -16.09 -3.82 19.71
CA GLU A 30 -15.70 -2.72 18.85
C GLU A 30 -14.90 -3.26 17.67
N ILE A 31 -15.18 -2.76 16.48
CA ILE A 31 -14.48 -3.17 15.27
C ILE A 31 -14.40 -1.99 14.30
N GLN A 32 -13.29 -1.89 13.60
CA GLN A 32 -13.11 -0.84 12.61
C GLN A 32 -14.13 -0.98 11.47
N TRP A 33 -14.77 0.12 11.11
CA TRP A 33 -15.62 0.22 9.94
C TRP A 33 -14.89 0.96 8.82
N GLN A 34 -15.19 0.57 7.58
CA GLN A 34 -14.53 1.13 6.42
C GLN A 34 -15.19 2.46 6.03
N PRO A 35 -14.44 3.57 5.96
CA PRO A 35 -14.98 4.81 5.42
C PRO A 35 -15.41 4.62 3.96
N THR A 36 -16.66 4.93 3.68
CA THR A 36 -17.24 4.96 2.32
C THR A 36 -17.09 6.34 1.69
N ASP A 37 -16.98 7.36 2.52
CA ASP A 37 -16.66 8.72 2.13
C ASP A 37 -15.52 9.25 3.00
N MET A 38 -14.38 9.52 2.37
CA MET A 38 -13.16 10.00 3.04
C MET A 38 -13.23 11.48 3.43
N THR A 39 -14.25 12.21 2.96
CA THR A 39 -14.42 13.64 3.28
C THR A 39 -15.11 13.83 4.62
N ASN A 40 -16.14 13.06 4.87
CA ASN A 40 -17.01 13.20 6.06
C ASN A 40 -17.00 11.95 6.96
N PHE A 41 -16.22 10.92 6.60
CA PHE A 41 -16.04 9.67 7.33
C PHE A 41 -17.33 8.88 7.60
N LEU A 42 -18.32 9.03 6.72
CA LEU A 42 -19.42 8.07 6.68
C LEU A 42 -18.81 6.68 6.44
N SER A 43 -19.04 5.75 7.37
CA SER A 43 -18.37 4.46 7.37
C SER A 43 -19.37 3.33 7.35
N ALA A 44 -19.04 2.21 6.73
CA ALA A 44 -19.87 1.01 6.72
C ALA A 44 -19.08 -0.19 7.28
N GLY A 45 -19.81 -1.10 7.93
CA GLY A 45 -19.18 -2.28 8.50
C GLY A 45 -20.17 -3.26 9.09
N ALA A 46 -19.62 -4.34 9.64
CA ALA A 46 -20.42 -5.38 10.28
C ALA A 46 -19.74 -5.86 11.58
N MET A 47 -20.57 -6.31 12.51
CA MET A 47 -20.12 -6.88 13.77
C MET A 47 -20.93 -8.13 14.11
N ARG A 48 -20.30 -9.09 14.78
CA ARG A 48 -20.93 -10.35 15.14
C ARG A 48 -20.72 -10.62 16.62
N PHE A 49 -21.76 -11.14 17.27
CA PHE A 49 -21.75 -11.49 18.67
C PHE A 49 -22.20 -12.94 18.84
N ASP A 50 -21.39 -13.71 19.53
CA ASP A 50 -21.79 -15.04 19.97
C ASP A 50 -22.53 -14.94 21.30
N PRO A 51 -23.60 -15.70 21.52
CA PRO A 51 -24.27 -15.73 22.82
C PRO A 51 -23.34 -16.08 23.99
N PRO A 52 -23.71 -15.71 25.23
CA PRO A 52 -22.94 -16.05 26.41
C PRO A 52 -22.67 -17.56 26.53
N ALA A 53 -21.52 -17.90 27.09
CA ALA A 53 -21.15 -19.31 27.29
C ALA A 53 -22.14 -20.00 28.24
N GLY A 54 -22.66 -21.15 27.84
CA GLY A 54 -23.59 -21.95 28.66
C GLY A 54 -25.07 -21.58 28.45
N MET A 55 -25.39 -20.45 27.82
CA MET A 55 -26.80 -20.07 27.50
C MET A 55 -27.44 -21.07 26.54
N TYR A 56 -26.68 -21.52 25.55
CA TYR A 56 -27.08 -22.53 24.56
C TYR A 56 -26.03 -23.62 24.51
N PRO A 57 -26.24 -24.76 25.26
CA PRO A 57 -25.25 -25.86 25.29
C PRO A 57 -25.09 -26.56 23.96
N ASP A 58 -26.18 -26.66 23.19
CA ASP A 58 -26.17 -27.24 21.82
C ASP A 58 -25.61 -26.24 20.82
N LEU A 59 -24.66 -26.71 19.97
CA LEU A 59 -24.00 -25.88 18.98
C LEU A 59 -24.97 -25.32 17.94
N GLN A 60 -25.98 -26.11 17.52
CA GLN A 60 -26.94 -25.67 16.51
C GLN A 60 -27.88 -24.60 17.08
N GLU A 61 -28.29 -24.76 18.34
CA GLU A 61 -29.08 -23.74 19.03
C GLU A 61 -28.25 -22.46 19.26
N ARG A 62 -26.97 -22.59 19.61
CA ARG A 62 -26.08 -21.44 19.76
C ARG A 62 -25.95 -20.68 18.44
N ARG A 63 -25.73 -21.37 17.31
CA ARG A 63 -25.66 -20.75 15.96
C ARG A 63 -26.93 -19.98 15.59
N LYS A 64 -28.10 -20.56 15.83
CA LYS A 64 -29.39 -19.89 15.55
C LYS A 64 -29.58 -18.61 16.37
N ASN A 65 -28.89 -18.49 17.51
CA ASN A 65 -29.01 -17.37 18.44
C ASN A 65 -27.81 -16.40 18.37
N GLN A 66 -26.91 -16.56 17.40
CA GLN A 66 -25.88 -15.56 17.15
C GLN A 66 -26.54 -14.27 16.64
N LEU A 67 -25.95 -13.14 17.01
CA LEU A 67 -26.40 -11.80 16.61
C LEU A 67 -25.36 -11.18 15.66
N ALA A 68 -25.82 -10.61 14.57
CA ALA A 68 -25.00 -9.82 13.69
C ALA A 68 -25.60 -8.46 13.43
N ILE A 69 -24.75 -7.46 13.30
CA ILE A 69 -25.10 -6.07 13.04
C ILE A 69 -24.34 -5.65 11.78
N GLN A 70 -25.04 -5.06 10.83
CA GLN A 70 -24.41 -4.45 9.66
C GLN A 70 -25.05 -3.10 9.40
N GLY A 71 -24.25 -2.08 9.06
CA GLY A 71 -24.84 -0.77 8.82
C GLY A 71 -23.86 0.32 8.49
N MET A 72 -24.29 1.54 8.74
CA MET A 72 -23.53 2.76 8.54
C MET A 72 -23.37 3.53 9.84
N TYR A 73 -22.19 4.13 10.01
CA TYR A 73 -21.86 5.05 11.09
C TYR A 73 -21.56 6.43 10.51
N ALA A 74 -22.13 7.45 11.13
CA ALA A 74 -21.85 8.84 10.82
C ALA A 74 -21.31 9.57 12.05
N PRO A 75 -20.10 10.18 12.00
CA PRO A 75 -19.56 10.96 13.11
C PRO A 75 -20.36 12.24 13.41
N THR A 76 -20.94 12.88 12.39
CA THR A 76 -21.91 13.99 12.54
C THR A 76 -23.12 13.70 11.68
N ALA A 77 -24.10 13.03 12.27
CA ALA A 77 -25.21 12.43 11.57
C ALA A 77 -26.15 13.44 10.90
N VAL A 78 -26.59 13.14 9.70
CA VAL A 78 -27.66 13.86 9.00
C VAL A 78 -28.79 12.88 8.75
N PHE A 79 -29.93 13.17 9.38
CA PHE A 79 -31.13 12.39 9.20
C PHE A 79 -32.05 13.08 8.19
N THR A 80 -32.71 12.28 7.36
CA THR A 80 -33.70 12.70 6.36
C THR A 80 -34.95 11.79 6.42
N GLY A 81 -35.90 12.02 5.52
CA GLY A 81 -37.17 11.28 5.48
C GLY A 81 -38.25 11.85 6.40
N GLU A 82 -39.41 11.24 6.38
CA GLU A 82 -40.48 11.60 7.30
C GLU A 82 -40.03 11.34 8.74
N ASN A 83 -40.17 12.35 9.61
CA ASN A 83 -39.70 12.31 11.00
C ASN A 83 -38.19 12.09 11.21
N ASN A 84 -37.38 12.45 10.24
CA ASN A 84 -35.90 12.26 10.33
C ASN A 84 -35.49 10.83 10.69
N ASN A 85 -36.12 9.84 10.07
CA ASN A 85 -35.92 8.43 10.41
C ASN A 85 -34.88 7.72 9.53
N VAL A 86 -34.22 8.41 8.59
CA VAL A 86 -33.20 7.82 7.70
C VAL A 86 -31.89 8.55 7.88
N LEU A 87 -30.89 7.84 8.37
CA LEU A 87 -29.50 8.32 8.34
C LEU A 87 -29.01 8.35 6.90
N SER A 88 -28.83 9.53 6.34
CA SER A 88 -28.51 9.71 4.91
C SER A 88 -27.05 10.06 4.65
N ALA A 89 -26.39 10.77 5.57
CA ALA A 89 -25.04 11.26 5.38
C ALA A 89 -24.36 11.59 6.72
N SER A 90 -23.06 11.88 6.66
CA SER A 90 -22.36 12.61 7.71
C SER A 90 -22.06 14.02 7.20
N ARG A 91 -22.26 15.03 8.02
CA ARG A 91 -21.99 16.43 7.68
C ARG A 91 -20.51 16.77 7.81
N PHE A 92 -19.84 16.19 8.80
CA PHE A 92 -18.48 16.52 9.16
C PHE A 92 -17.71 15.28 9.64
N PRO A 93 -16.37 15.25 9.51
CA PRO A 93 -15.58 14.09 9.94
C PRO A 93 -15.39 13.99 11.46
N THR A 94 -15.69 15.05 12.24
CA THR A 94 -15.58 15.04 13.71
C THR A 94 -16.78 14.34 14.37
N GLN A 95 -16.55 13.82 15.57
CA GLN A 95 -17.54 13.09 16.38
C GLN A 95 -18.41 14.05 17.19
N ASP A 96 -19.16 14.94 16.51
CA ASP A 96 -19.98 15.97 17.18
C ASP A 96 -21.41 15.47 17.48
N ASP A 97 -21.97 14.64 16.58
CA ASP A 97 -23.32 14.08 16.71
C ASP A 97 -23.34 12.67 16.12
N GLU A 98 -22.74 11.75 16.88
CA GLU A 98 -22.52 10.37 16.44
C GLU A 98 -23.83 9.59 16.38
N ALA A 99 -24.07 8.90 15.25
CA ALA A 99 -25.17 7.96 15.12
C ALA A 99 -24.82 6.82 14.18
N VAL A 100 -25.57 5.73 14.33
CA VAL A 100 -25.54 4.57 13.45
C VAL A 100 -26.92 4.27 12.89
N ALA A 101 -26.96 3.80 11.64
CA ALA A 101 -28.11 3.11 11.05
C ALA A 101 -27.72 1.66 10.83
N ILE A 102 -28.34 0.76 11.56
CA ILE A 102 -27.96 -0.65 11.58
C ILE A 102 -29.12 -1.56 11.21
N ASP A 103 -28.82 -2.58 10.45
CA ASP A 103 -29.62 -3.77 10.26
C ASP A 103 -29.16 -4.83 11.25
N VAL A 104 -30.10 -5.39 11.99
CA VAL A 104 -29.87 -6.42 12.99
C VAL A 104 -30.30 -7.77 12.42
N PHE A 105 -29.41 -8.75 12.54
CA PHE A 105 -29.63 -10.10 12.05
C PHE A 105 -29.52 -11.10 13.18
N ARG A 106 -30.34 -12.18 13.10
CA ARG A 106 -30.27 -13.33 14.00
C ARG A 106 -30.11 -14.61 13.20
N GLY A 107 -29.27 -15.53 13.69
CA GLY A 107 -28.99 -16.79 13.03
C GLY A 107 -27.51 -17.11 12.98
N ASP A 108 -27.13 -18.08 12.14
CA ASP A 108 -25.75 -18.47 11.96
C ASP A 108 -24.94 -17.33 11.31
N ALA A 109 -24.12 -16.69 12.09
CA ALA A 109 -23.23 -15.62 11.64
C ALA A 109 -21.85 -16.16 11.17
N GLY A 110 -21.68 -17.48 11.10
CA GLY A 110 -20.46 -18.15 10.64
C GLY A 110 -19.30 -18.12 11.62
N LEU A 111 -19.53 -17.82 12.90
CA LEU A 111 -18.44 -17.69 13.90
C LEU A 111 -17.73 -19.00 14.22
N ASP A 112 -18.39 -20.15 14.02
CA ASP A 112 -17.89 -21.48 14.34
C ASP A 112 -17.30 -22.24 13.15
N THR A 113 -17.22 -21.65 11.98
CA THR A 113 -16.80 -22.33 10.73
C THR A 113 -15.29 -22.49 10.59
N GLY A 114 -14.50 -21.69 11.33
CA GLY A 114 -13.05 -21.61 11.16
C GLY A 114 -12.60 -20.97 9.84
N VAL A 115 -13.55 -20.51 9.02
CA VAL A 115 -13.27 -19.83 7.74
C VAL A 115 -13.15 -18.33 8.00
N GLY A 116 -12.14 -17.69 7.41
CA GLY A 116 -11.97 -16.24 7.48
C GLY A 116 -13.13 -15.51 6.85
N GLN A 117 -13.68 -14.53 7.55
CA GLN A 117 -14.79 -13.70 7.08
C GLN A 117 -14.39 -12.24 6.98
N SER A 118 -15.10 -11.49 6.10
CA SER A 118 -14.95 -10.04 6.05
C SER A 118 -15.39 -9.41 7.38
N ILE A 119 -14.61 -8.47 7.87
CA ILE A 119 -14.98 -7.66 9.04
C ILE A 119 -15.92 -6.49 8.67
N PHE A 120 -16.09 -6.21 7.38
CA PHE A 120 -16.88 -5.08 6.89
C PHE A 120 -18.26 -5.46 6.40
N THR A 121 -18.47 -6.72 6.03
CA THR A 121 -19.74 -7.21 5.47
C THR A 121 -20.09 -8.57 6.05
N LEU A 122 -21.40 -8.85 6.18
CA LEU A 122 -21.89 -10.18 6.50
C LEU A 122 -21.80 -11.09 5.26
N ASP A 123 -21.74 -12.39 5.49
CA ASP A 123 -21.77 -13.37 4.41
C ASP A 123 -23.17 -13.43 3.80
N THR A 124 -23.30 -12.93 2.59
CA THR A 124 -24.57 -12.92 1.84
C THR A 124 -25.08 -14.32 1.54
N SER A 125 -24.20 -15.33 1.50
CA SER A 125 -24.62 -16.73 1.27
C SER A 125 -25.44 -17.25 2.43
N LEU A 126 -25.09 -16.93 3.68
CA LEU A 126 -25.86 -17.30 4.87
C LEU A 126 -27.24 -16.61 4.89
N ILE A 127 -27.29 -15.37 4.41
CA ILE A 127 -28.58 -14.64 4.30
C ILE A 127 -29.45 -15.28 3.21
N HIS A 128 -28.92 -15.59 2.05
CA HIS A 128 -29.67 -16.22 0.94
C HIS A 128 -30.14 -17.63 1.29
N GLN A 129 -29.40 -18.37 2.09
CA GLN A 129 -29.79 -19.70 2.58
C GLN A 129 -30.82 -19.63 3.72
N GLY A 130 -31.13 -18.43 4.23
CA GLY A 130 -32.07 -18.26 5.36
C GLY A 130 -31.46 -18.66 6.70
N LEU A 131 -30.16 -18.92 6.77
CA LEU A 131 -29.45 -19.27 8.02
C LEU A 131 -29.25 -18.04 8.90
N LEU A 132 -29.08 -16.87 8.27
CA LEU A 132 -28.98 -15.57 8.92
C LEU A 132 -30.10 -14.66 8.42
N SER A 133 -31.02 -14.27 9.29
CA SER A 133 -32.22 -13.50 8.93
C SER A 133 -32.19 -12.12 9.54
N LYS A 134 -32.53 -11.10 8.74
CA LYS A 134 -32.73 -9.75 9.23
C LYS A 134 -34.00 -9.70 10.09
N ILE A 135 -33.85 -9.19 11.31
CA ILE A 135 -34.95 -9.11 12.28
C ILE A 135 -35.39 -7.68 12.56
N ASP A 136 -34.49 -6.69 12.42
CA ASP A 136 -34.82 -5.30 12.70
C ASP A 136 -33.93 -4.33 11.90
N ARG A 137 -34.36 -3.05 11.83
CA ARG A 137 -33.55 -1.93 11.35
C ARG A 137 -33.79 -0.73 12.24
N VAL A 138 -32.71 -0.21 12.82
CA VAL A 138 -32.79 0.89 13.78
C VAL A 138 -31.72 1.93 13.51
N ASN A 139 -32.07 3.18 13.89
CA ASN A 139 -31.12 4.28 13.97
C ASN A 139 -30.84 4.56 15.44
N LEU A 140 -29.60 4.59 15.84
CA LEU A 140 -29.21 4.82 17.23
C LEU A 140 -28.21 5.97 17.29
N PRO A 141 -28.60 7.12 17.84
CA PRO A 141 -27.68 8.10 18.38
C PRO A 141 -26.80 7.52 19.47
N LYS A 142 -25.68 8.13 19.71
CA LYS A 142 -24.73 7.71 20.76
C LYS A 142 -25.39 7.65 22.13
N GLY A 143 -25.20 6.52 22.80
CA GLY A 143 -25.75 6.25 24.14
C GLY A 143 -27.19 5.71 24.11
N GLU A 144 -27.83 5.69 22.97
CA GLU A 144 -29.19 5.12 22.84
C GLU A 144 -29.15 3.61 22.65
N LYS A 145 -30.28 2.97 23.00
CA LYS A 145 -30.45 1.52 22.90
C LYS A 145 -31.75 1.15 22.23
N THR A 146 -31.76 -0.02 21.62
CA THR A 146 -32.98 -0.71 21.15
C THR A 146 -33.11 -2.04 21.86
N THR A 147 -34.37 -2.49 22.01
CA THR A 147 -34.71 -3.79 22.59
C THR A 147 -35.40 -4.64 21.53
N LEU A 148 -34.83 -5.79 21.24
CA LEU A 148 -35.36 -6.76 20.30
C LEU A 148 -36.57 -7.54 20.92
N ASN A 149 -37.35 -8.21 20.07
CA ASN A 149 -38.51 -8.97 20.49
C ASN A 149 -38.22 -10.11 21.50
N ASP A 150 -36.97 -10.62 21.49
CA ASP A 150 -36.52 -11.66 22.41
C ASP A 150 -35.99 -11.12 23.74
N GLY A 151 -36.04 -9.80 23.97
CA GLY A 151 -35.50 -9.13 25.14
C GLY A 151 -34.02 -8.78 25.09
N THR A 152 -33.32 -9.07 23.99
CA THR A 152 -31.95 -8.63 23.79
C THR A 152 -31.89 -7.12 23.63
N GLU A 153 -31.05 -6.43 24.38
CA GLU A 153 -30.85 -4.98 24.24
C GLU A 153 -29.51 -4.73 23.49
N ILE A 154 -29.53 -3.79 22.53
CA ILE A 154 -28.36 -3.34 21.80
C ILE A 154 -28.18 -1.86 22.09
N THR A 155 -27.04 -1.48 22.63
CA THR A 155 -26.68 -0.08 22.92
C THR A 155 -25.52 0.35 22.01
N PHE A 156 -25.65 1.52 21.39
CA PHE A 156 -24.54 2.15 20.67
C PHE A 156 -23.75 3.06 21.62
N ASN A 157 -22.50 2.72 21.92
CA ASN A 157 -21.67 3.45 22.89
C ASN A 157 -20.93 4.65 22.28
N GLY A 158 -21.04 4.86 20.96
CA GLY A 158 -20.20 5.78 20.18
C GLY A 158 -19.08 5.03 19.47
N ALA A 159 -18.15 5.75 18.87
CA ALA A 159 -17.03 5.14 18.14
C ALA A 159 -15.67 5.62 18.66
N LYS A 160 -14.64 4.79 18.51
CA LYS A 160 -13.26 5.15 18.80
C LYS A 160 -12.52 5.41 17.50
N PRO A 161 -11.64 6.42 17.44
CA PRO A 161 -10.78 6.60 16.29
C PRO A 161 -9.72 5.49 16.25
N PHE A 162 -9.40 5.01 15.04
CA PHE A 162 -8.30 4.08 14.79
C PHE A 162 -7.38 4.58 13.69
N VAL A 163 -6.18 4.07 13.66
CA VAL A 163 -5.21 4.29 12.59
C VAL A 163 -4.66 2.95 12.10
N ASN A 164 -4.50 2.83 10.78
CA ASN A 164 -3.81 1.72 10.15
C ASN A 164 -2.37 2.15 9.85
N LEU A 165 -1.41 1.41 10.40
CA LEU A 165 0.01 1.64 10.21
C LEU A 165 0.59 0.50 9.38
N GLN A 166 1.34 0.85 8.34
CA GLN A 166 2.16 -0.09 7.61
C GLN A 166 3.60 0.00 8.11
N VAL A 167 4.11 -1.10 8.64
CA VAL A 167 5.51 -1.23 9.01
C VAL A 167 6.24 -1.97 7.90
N SER A 168 7.29 -1.37 7.36
CA SER A 168 8.12 -1.95 6.30
C SER A 168 9.56 -2.06 6.76
N HIS A 169 10.09 -3.27 6.72
CA HIS A 169 11.48 -3.58 6.92
C HIS A 169 12.05 -4.22 5.65
N ASP A 170 12.95 -3.52 4.98
CA ASP A 170 13.58 -4.03 3.77
C ASP A 170 15.11 -4.04 3.94
N PRO A 171 15.69 -5.18 4.34
CA PRO A 171 17.13 -5.30 4.53
C PRO A 171 17.91 -5.26 3.20
N THR A 172 17.23 -5.38 2.04
CA THR A 172 17.90 -5.45 0.73
C THR A 172 18.22 -4.07 0.16
N GLN A 173 17.67 -2.98 0.71
CA GLN A 173 17.90 -1.61 0.19
C GLN A 173 19.37 -1.22 0.14
N GLY A 174 20.16 -1.60 1.15
CA GLY A 174 21.60 -1.34 1.18
C GLY A 174 22.36 -2.05 0.07
N TYR A 175 22.01 -3.30 -0.19
CA TYR A 175 22.61 -4.09 -1.28
C TYR A 175 22.23 -3.53 -2.66
N LEU A 176 20.97 -3.16 -2.86
CA LEU A 176 20.51 -2.53 -4.09
C LEU A 176 21.22 -1.22 -4.36
N LEU A 177 21.40 -0.39 -3.34
CA LEU A 177 22.16 0.86 -3.47
C LEU A 177 23.61 0.59 -3.89
N GLY A 178 24.29 -0.36 -3.26
CA GLY A 178 25.66 -0.76 -3.60
C GLY A 178 25.78 -1.24 -5.06
N ILE A 179 24.89 -2.13 -5.48
CA ILE A 179 24.84 -2.64 -6.85
C ILE A 179 24.58 -1.51 -7.87
N THR A 180 23.66 -0.61 -7.55
CA THR A 180 23.33 0.55 -8.40
C THR A 180 24.54 1.48 -8.57
N LEU A 181 25.30 1.74 -7.50
CA LEU A 181 26.51 2.55 -7.56
C LEU A 181 27.60 1.89 -8.41
N ILE A 182 27.80 0.57 -8.28
CA ILE A 182 28.74 -0.19 -9.10
C ILE A 182 28.34 -0.13 -10.58
N MET A 183 27.05 -0.31 -10.87
CA MET A 183 26.52 -0.21 -12.24
C MET A 183 26.73 1.19 -12.83
N LEU A 184 26.49 2.24 -12.04
CA LEU A 184 26.73 3.63 -12.46
C LEU A 184 28.21 3.90 -12.72
N ALA A 185 29.09 3.44 -11.83
CA ALA A 185 30.53 3.55 -12.01
C ALA A 185 31.01 2.82 -13.28
N GLY A 186 30.48 1.62 -13.53
CA GLY A 186 30.75 0.86 -14.76
C GLY A 186 30.27 1.60 -16.02
N LEU A 187 29.12 2.24 -15.96
CA LEU A 187 28.58 3.05 -17.06
C LEU A 187 29.48 4.26 -17.34
N VAL A 188 29.85 5.02 -16.30
CA VAL A 188 30.75 6.15 -16.41
C VAL A 188 32.11 5.69 -16.97
N GLY A 189 32.70 4.60 -16.45
CA GLY A 189 33.91 4.01 -16.98
C GLY A 189 33.78 3.62 -18.46
N SER A 190 32.71 2.98 -18.83
CA SER A 190 32.43 2.58 -20.23
C SER A 190 32.37 3.74 -21.21
N VAL A 191 31.77 4.85 -20.77
CA VAL A 191 31.70 6.08 -21.60
C VAL A 191 33.04 6.85 -21.62
N SER A 192 33.76 6.84 -20.50
CA SER A 192 35.03 7.54 -20.35
C SER A 192 36.16 6.86 -21.11
N ILE A 193 36.11 5.53 -21.31
CA ILE A 193 37.13 4.80 -22.07
C ILE A 193 36.97 5.09 -23.54
N LYS A 194 37.90 5.86 -24.06
CA LYS A 194 37.91 6.27 -25.46
C LYS A 194 38.35 5.09 -26.35
N ARG A 195 37.49 4.65 -27.25
CA ARG A 195 37.82 3.59 -28.23
C ARG A 195 38.48 4.22 -29.44
N ARG A 196 39.75 3.90 -29.64
CA ARG A 196 40.56 4.34 -30.75
C ARG A 196 40.99 3.12 -31.57
N ARG A 197 41.09 3.25 -32.88
CA ARG A 197 41.56 2.23 -33.80
C ARG A 197 42.59 2.85 -34.71
N MET A 198 43.68 2.14 -34.92
CA MET A 198 44.71 2.49 -35.85
C MET A 198 44.92 1.34 -36.86
N TRP A 199 45.04 1.69 -38.09
CA TRP A 199 45.31 0.76 -39.20
C TRP A 199 46.63 1.13 -39.83
N VAL A 200 47.42 0.13 -40.18
CA VAL A 200 48.68 0.25 -40.93
C VAL A 200 48.53 -0.60 -42.19
N ARG A 201 48.78 0.00 -43.34
CA ARG A 201 48.80 -0.68 -44.62
C ARG A 201 50.21 -0.55 -45.20
N VAL A 202 50.79 -1.70 -45.55
CA VAL A 202 52.14 -1.76 -46.17
C VAL A 202 51.94 -2.24 -47.58
N THR A 203 52.39 -1.43 -48.58
CA THR A 203 52.34 -1.76 -50.00
C THR A 203 53.79 -1.85 -50.53
N PRO A 204 54.23 -3.03 -50.96
CA PRO A 204 55.58 -3.17 -51.59
C PRO A 204 55.60 -2.39 -52.91
N GLN A 205 56.76 -1.72 -53.23
CA GLN A 205 57.00 -1.04 -54.48
C GLN A 205 58.05 -1.81 -55.32
N ASP A 206 58.02 -1.59 -56.61
CA ASP A 206 58.90 -2.29 -57.58
C ASP A 206 60.37 -1.93 -57.41
N ASP A 207 60.72 -0.86 -56.71
CA ASP A 207 62.06 -0.40 -56.41
C ASP A 207 62.70 -1.07 -55.16
N GLY A 208 61.99 -2.02 -54.53
CA GLY A 208 62.43 -2.69 -53.32
C GLY A 208 62.13 -1.95 -52.02
N THR A 209 61.40 -0.82 -52.10
CA THR A 209 60.90 -0.05 -50.97
C THR A 209 59.48 -0.50 -50.61
N ALA A 210 58.94 -0.06 -49.48
CA ALA A 210 57.58 -0.29 -49.08
C ALA A 210 56.92 1.05 -48.68
N LEU A 211 55.75 1.32 -49.26
CA LEU A 211 54.91 2.43 -48.81
C LEU A 211 54.13 2.01 -47.60
N VAL A 212 54.31 2.74 -46.49
CA VAL A 212 53.53 2.50 -45.24
C VAL A 212 52.55 3.63 -45.06
N GLU A 213 51.28 3.28 -45.09
CA GLU A 213 50.19 4.21 -44.85
C GLU A 213 49.55 3.92 -43.46
N THR A 214 49.39 4.97 -42.68
CA THR A 214 48.72 4.86 -41.35
C THR A 214 47.44 5.63 -41.34
N ALA A 215 46.38 5.06 -40.78
CA ALA A 215 45.10 5.69 -40.60
C ALA A 215 44.56 5.49 -39.20
N GLY A 216 43.93 6.51 -38.62
CA GLY A 216 43.37 6.47 -37.28
C GLY A 216 41.89 6.87 -37.26
N LEU A 217 41.10 6.18 -36.42
CA LEU A 217 39.71 6.53 -36.15
C LEU A 217 39.46 6.65 -34.65
N ALA A 218 39.02 7.84 -34.23
CA ALA A 218 38.48 8.07 -32.90
C ALA A 218 36.99 8.35 -32.98
N ARG A 219 36.18 7.60 -32.25
CA ARG A 219 34.70 7.77 -32.30
C ARG A 219 34.24 8.98 -31.49
N THR A 220 34.92 9.33 -30.39
CA THR A 220 34.42 10.30 -29.39
C THR A 220 35.37 11.48 -29.13
N ASP A 221 36.61 11.44 -29.58
CA ASP A 221 37.62 12.46 -29.29
C ASP A 221 38.34 12.86 -30.57
N ARG A 222 37.86 13.91 -31.19
CA ARG A 222 38.47 14.42 -32.43
C ARG A 222 39.68 15.33 -32.18
N ALA A 223 39.70 16.05 -31.06
CA ALA A 223 40.74 17.05 -30.77
C ALA A 223 42.04 16.46 -30.18
N GLY A 224 41.94 15.41 -29.34
CA GLY A 224 43.13 14.81 -28.69
C GLY A 224 43.76 13.65 -29.45
N TRP A 225 43.10 13.09 -30.45
CA TRP A 225 43.58 11.94 -31.20
C TRP A 225 44.74 12.28 -32.13
N GLY A 226 44.79 13.49 -32.67
CA GLY A 226 45.80 13.89 -33.62
C GLY A 226 47.24 13.79 -33.09
N ARG A 227 47.53 14.29 -31.90
CA ARG A 227 48.86 14.21 -31.26
C ARG A 227 49.23 12.77 -30.91
N GLU A 228 48.35 12.02 -30.31
CA GLU A 228 48.61 10.61 -29.99
C GLU A 228 48.71 9.74 -31.25
N PHE A 229 47.91 10.00 -32.26
CA PHE A 229 48.02 9.32 -33.55
C PHE A 229 49.39 9.54 -34.19
N ASN A 230 49.85 10.78 -34.23
CA ASN A 230 51.17 11.10 -34.76
C ASN A 230 52.31 10.42 -33.99
N LYS A 231 52.22 10.39 -32.65
CA LYS A 231 53.18 9.67 -31.83
C LYS A 231 53.24 8.17 -32.17
N TYR A 232 52.09 7.50 -32.31
CA TYR A 232 52.06 6.08 -32.69
C TYR A 232 52.48 5.88 -34.17
N ALA A 233 52.12 6.78 -35.07
CA ALA A 233 52.50 6.71 -36.47
C ALA A 233 54.04 6.84 -36.62
N ARG A 234 54.67 7.81 -35.96
CA ARG A 234 56.13 7.99 -35.94
C ARG A 234 56.86 6.79 -35.33
N ALA A 235 56.32 6.25 -34.22
CA ALA A 235 56.92 5.05 -33.62
C ALA A 235 56.92 3.84 -34.58
N ILE A 236 55.88 3.69 -35.41
CA ILE A 236 55.80 2.63 -36.44
C ILE A 236 56.78 2.90 -37.58
N LEU A 237 56.94 4.17 -37.99
CA LEU A 237 57.81 4.58 -39.06
C LEU A 237 59.28 4.69 -38.60
N GLN A 238 59.60 4.51 -37.32
CA GLN A 238 60.91 4.69 -36.70
C GLN A 238 61.46 6.10 -36.89
N GLU A 239 60.59 7.11 -37.01
CA GLU A 239 60.96 8.51 -37.04
C GLU A 239 61.27 9.01 -35.63
N PRO A 240 62.29 9.88 -35.43
CA PRO A 240 62.64 10.44 -34.12
C PRO A 240 61.48 11.29 -33.58
N ASP A 241 61.23 11.27 -32.26
CA ASP A 241 60.28 12.16 -31.60
C ASP A 241 60.84 13.60 -31.64
N ASP A 242 60.09 14.49 -32.31
CA ASP A 242 60.33 15.94 -32.26
C ASP A 242 59.62 16.54 -31.04
N ASP A 243 59.96 16.07 -29.84
CA ASP A 243 59.32 16.58 -28.60
C ASP A 243 59.90 17.95 -28.14
N ASP A 244 60.81 18.59 -28.91
CA ASP A 244 61.50 19.80 -28.46
C ASP A 244 61.05 21.13 -29.10
N GLU A 245 59.93 21.18 -29.88
CA GLU A 245 59.65 22.43 -30.66
C GLU A 245 58.28 23.09 -30.37
N TYR A 246 57.58 22.79 -29.28
CA TYR A 246 56.33 23.50 -28.93
C TYR A 246 56.17 23.78 -27.45
N ASP A 247 57.14 24.44 -26.82
CA ASP A 247 57.02 25.01 -25.49
C ASP A 247 57.31 26.52 -25.43
N ASP A 248 56.93 27.28 -26.47
CA ASP A 248 56.90 28.73 -26.40
C ASP A 248 55.75 29.23 -27.32
N ASP A 249 54.60 29.54 -26.75
CA ASP A 249 53.65 30.57 -27.10
C ASP A 249 52.27 30.31 -26.49
N GLU A 250 52.12 30.63 -25.20
CA GLU A 250 50.87 31.15 -24.63
C GLU A 250 51.20 32.04 -23.40
N ASP A 251 51.29 33.36 -23.67
CA ASP A 251 51.05 34.44 -22.73
C ASP A 251 49.53 34.79 -22.72
#